data_1ffa751f6d412ee78cf38512c71586b8
#
_entry.id   1ffa751f6d412ee78cf38512c71586b8
#
_cell.length_a   1.000
_cell.length_b   1.000
_cell.length_c   1.000
_cell.angle_alpha   90.00
_cell.angle_beta   90.00
_cell.angle_gamma   90.00
#
_symmetry.space_group_name_H-M   'P 1'
#
loop_
_entity.id
_entity.type
_entity.pdbx_description
1 polymer ?
#
loop_
_entity_poly.entity_id
_entity_poly.type
_entity_poly.pdbx_seq_one_letter_code
_entity_poly.pdbx_strand_id
1 'polypeptide(L)'
;MKKINIVVFLIGVFGFLSSAAADTAPGLTFEITAAGSGSSAALGQRATLHYVGKLEDGSVFDSSRERGEPFSFTLGAGQVIQGWEQGVLGMQIGETRILNIPSELGYGESGAGRTIPPNAKLIFEVELLALDNPPKLEQASVIEFQEAQKKGHLIIDIRRSEEWVETGIIQGAETITAFTKSGALHPDFQKKFFPLIDDEDTPVYLYCRTGNRTGTLGNALVNQVGLRKVLHLSTGIVGWKKDGLLTVPYKSD
;
A
#
# COMPACT_ATOMS: atom_id res chain seq x y z
N MET A 1 13.90 -49.49 -50.84
CA MET A 1 13.60 -48.16 -50.26
C MET A 1 12.18 -48.17 -49.72
N LYS A 2 12.00 -48.40 -48.41
CA LYS A 2 10.69 -48.49 -47.76
C LYS A 2 10.36 -47.07 -47.21
N LYS A 3 9.23 -46.48 -47.64
CA LYS A 3 8.69 -45.26 -47.16
C LYS A 3 7.96 -45.52 -45.83
N ILE A 4 8.39 -44.87 -44.77
CA ILE A 4 7.74 -44.89 -43.48
C ILE A 4 6.74 -43.74 -43.44
N ASN A 5 5.46 -44.07 -43.33
CA ASN A 5 4.38 -43.09 -43.08
C ASN A 5 4.36 -42.75 -41.60
N ILE A 6 4.65 -41.47 -41.29
CA ILE A 6 4.51 -40.93 -39.95
C ILE A 6 3.08 -40.40 -39.84
N VAL A 7 2.24 -41.07 -39.05
CA VAL A 7 0.93 -40.57 -38.62
C VAL A 7 1.16 -39.65 -37.42
N VAL A 8 0.96 -38.35 -37.63
CA VAL A 8 0.98 -37.34 -36.52
C VAL A 8 -0.36 -37.40 -35.79
N PHE A 9 -0.33 -37.93 -34.58
CA PHE A 9 -1.46 -37.85 -33.66
C PHE A 9 -1.43 -36.45 -33.01
N LEU A 10 -2.36 -35.58 -33.41
CA LEU A 10 -2.65 -34.35 -32.73
C LEU A 10 -3.44 -34.66 -31.44
N ILE A 11 -2.73 -34.71 -30.31
CA ILE A 11 -3.37 -34.74 -28.99
C ILE A 11 -3.77 -33.30 -28.68
N GLY A 12 -5.06 -32.99 -28.83
CA GLY A 12 -5.65 -31.76 -28.36
C GLY A 12 -5.60 -31.72 -26.81
N VAL A 13 -4.72 -30.94 -26.29
CA VAL A 13 -4.72 -30.59 -24.84
C VAL A 13 -5.85 -29.62 -24.64
N PHE A 14 -7.03 -30.09 -24.25
CA PHE A 14 -8.05 -29.27 -23.62
C PHE A 14 -7.52 -28.88 -22.26
N GLY A 15 -6.94 -27.67 -22.20
CA GLY A 15 -6.60 -27.05 -20.94
C GLY A 15 -7.90 -26.71 -20.20
N PHE A 16 -8.24 -27.49 -19.19
CA PHE A 16 -9.17 -27.07 -18.15
C PHE A 16 -8.54 -25.86 -17.44
N LEU A 17 -9.02 -24.68 -17.74
CA LEU A 17 -8.84 -23.51 -16.88
C LEU A 17 -9.55 -23.83 -15.57
N SER A 18 -8.80 -24.35 -14.61
CA SER A 18 -9.22 -24.44 -13.23
C SER A 18 -9.30 -23.00 -12.71
N SER A 19 -10.51 -22.44 -12.70
CA SER A 19 -10.84 -21.27 -11.91
C SER A 19 -10.58 -21.66 -10.46
N ALA A 20 -9.50 -21.12 -9.87
CA ALA A 20 -9.32 -21.14 -8.43
C ALA A 20 -10.47 -20.30 -7.84
N ALA A 21 -11.52 -20.96 -7.39
CA ALA A 21 -12.54 -20.35 -6.57
C ALA A 21 -11.84 -19.87 -5.29
N ALA A 22 -11.71 -18.56 -5.11
CA ALA A 22 -11.39 -18.01 -3.81
C ALA A 22 -12.44 -18.56 -2.82
N ASP A 23 -11.97 -19.04 -1.69
CA ASP A 23 -12.80 -19.58 -0.61
C ASP A 23 -13.65 -18.42 -0.06
N THR A 24 -14.83 -18.20 -0.67
CA THR A 24 -15.75 -17.13 -0.27
C THR A 24 -16.58 -17.63 0.91
N ALA A 25 -16.93 -16.71 1.84
CA ALA A 25 -17.80 -17.04 2.95
C ALA A 25 -19.13 -17.64 2.47
N PRO A 26 -19.79 -18.50 3.26
CA PRO A 26 -21.05 -19.11 2.89
C PRO A 26 -22.08 -18.07 2.44
N GLY A 27 -22.55 -18.21 1.20
CA GLY A 27 -23.59 -17.35 0.61
C GLY A 27 -23.11 -16.23 -0.30
N LEU A 28 -21.83 -15.79 -0.25
CA LEU A 28 -21.27 -14.86 -1.23
C LEU A 28 -20.99 -15.62 -2.53
N THR A 29 -21.50 -15.12 -3.63
CA THR A 29 -21.15 -15.62 -4.97
C THR A 29 -20.78 -14.47 -5.88
N PHE A 30 -19.95 -14.73 -6.89
CA PHE A 30 -19.64 -13.75 -7.90
C PHE A 30 -19.52 -14.37 -9.29
N GLU A 31 -19.75 -13.54 -10.30
CA GLU A 31 -19.55 -13.87 -11.71
C GLU A 31 -18.58 -12.84 -12.31
N ILE A 32 -17.56 -13.32 -13.05
CA ILE A 32 -16.65 -12.44 -13.80
C ILE A 32 -17.30 -12.17 -15.16
N THR A 33 -17.69 -10.93 -15.40
CA THR A 33 -18.31 -10.49 -16.66
C THR A 33 -17.31 -9.91 -17.64
N ALA A 34 -16.18 -9.39 -17.14
CA ALA A 34 -15.02 -9.00 -17.94
C ALA A 34 -13.74 -9.42 -17.21
N ALA A 35 -12.84 -10.08 -17.92
CA ALA A 35 -11.56 -10.50 -17.35
C ALA A 35 -10.60 -9.31 -17.28
N GLY A 36 -9.88 -9.20 -16.16
CA GLY A 36 -8.75 -8.29 -16.00
C GLY A 36 -7.44 -8.91 -16.50
N SER A 37 -6.39 -8.10 -16.57
CA SER A 37 -5.06 -8.54 -17.01
C SER A 37 -3.93 -7.98 -16.15
N GLY A 38 -4.24 -7.21 -15.12
CA GLY A 38 -3.26 -6.60 -14.23
C GLY A 38 -2.97 -7.41 -12.97
N SER A 39 -2.38 -6.76 -11.97
CA SER A 39 -2.15 -7.34 -10.65
C SER A 39 -3.46 -7.71 -9.97
N SER A 40 -3.41 -8.76 -9.13
CA SER A 40 -4.57 -9.19 -8.35
C SER A 40 -4.65 -8.46 -7.02
N ALA A 41 -5.86 -8.09 -6.61
CA ALA A 41 -6.15 -7.41 -5.35
C ALA A 41 -5.81 -8.28 -4.14
N ALA A 42 -5.01 -7.73 -3.22
CA ALA A 42 -4.56 -8.39 -2.00
C ALA A 42 -4.87 -7.54 -0.75
N LEU A 43 -4.91 -8.20 0.41
CA LEU A 43 -5.11 -7.52 1.69
C LEU A 43 -4.08 -6.40 1.90
N GLY A 44 -4.51 -5.28 2.45
CA GLY A 44 -3.69 -4.10 2.69
C GLY A 44 -3.54 -3.18 1.50
N GLN A 45 -3.88 -3.59 0.28
CA GLN A 45 -3.86 -2.70 -0.88
C GLN A 45 -5.08 -1.77 -0.90
N ARG A 46 -4.89 -0.57 -1.41
CA ARG A 46 -5.98 0.35 -1.70
C ARG A 46 -6.53 0.03 -3.09
N ALA A 47 -7.77 -0.45 -3.13
CA ALA A 47 -8.51 -0.71 -4.36
C ALA A 47 -9.29 0.56 -4.77
N THR A 48 -9.15 0.96 -6.03
CA THR A 48 -9.95 2.01 -6.67
C THR A 48 -10.83 1.37 -7.72
N LEU A 49 -12.13 1.63 -7.66
CA LEU A 49 -13.10 0.93 -8.50
C LEU A 49 -14.33 1.79 -8.83
N HIS A 50 -15.00 1.43 -9.92
CA HIS A 50 -16.38 1.84 -10.17
C HIS A 50 -17.34 0.73 -9.74
N TYR A 51 -18.55 1.13 -9.35
CA TYR A 51 -19.60 0.19 -9.00
C TYR A 51 -21.01 0.73 -9.28
N VAL A 52 -21.95 -0.21 -9.40
CA VAL A 52 -23.39 0.02 -9.35
C VAL A 52 -23.99 -0.98 -8.37
N GLY A 53 -24.62 -0.50 -7.31
CA GLY A 53 -25.32 -1.31 -6.31
C GLY A 53 -26.82 -1.36 -6.57
N LYS A 54 -27.40 -2.57 -6.59
CA LYS A 54 -28.80 -2.85 -6.87
C LYS A 54 -29.40 -3.76 -5.81
N LEU A 55 -30.70 -3.60 -5.57
CA LEU A 55 -31.52 -4.59 -4.87
C LEU A 55 -31.92 -5.74 -5.80
N GLU A 56 -32.52 -6.80 -5.27
CA GLU A 56 -33.00 -7.95 -6.07
C GLU A 56 -34.07 -7.60 -7.10
N ASP A 57 -34.84 -6.53 -6.86
CA ASP A 57 -35.83 -6.02 -7.82
C ASP A 57 -35.23 -5.20 -8.97
N GLY A 58 -33.89 -5.03 -8.95
CA GLY A 58 -33.14 -4.26 -9.95
C GLY A 58 -33.06 -2.77 -9.65
N SER A 59 -33.69 -2.28 -8.59
CA SER A 59 -33.60 -0.86 -8.21
C SER A 59 -32.17 -0.49 -7.79
N VAL A 60 -31.61 0.58 -8.38
CA VAL A 60 -30.29 1.10 -8.06
C VAL A 60 -30.38 1.92 -6.78
N PHE A 61 -29.58 1.58 -5.78
CA PHE A 61 -29.52 2.34 -4.53
C PHE A 61 -28.26 3.22 -4.42
N ASP A 62 -27.20 2.86 -5.13
CA ASP A 62 -25.95 3.65 -5.15
C ASP A 62 -25.13 3.34 -6.41
N SER A 63 -24.42 4.36 -6.94
CA SER A 63 -23.58 4.23 -8.13
C SER A 63 -22.45 5.26 -8.14
N SER A 64 -21.21 4.80 -8.16
CA SER A 64 -20.05 5.66 -8.36
C SER A 64 -19.98 6.23 -9.79
N ARG A 65 -20.56 5.51 -10.77
CA ARG A 65 -20.60 5.96 -12.16
C ARG A 65 -21.53 7.15 -12.35
N GLU A 66 -22.68 7.16 -11.65
CA GLU A 66 -23.62 8.29 -11.68
C GLU A 66 -23.01 9.54 -11.01
N ARG A 67 -22.19 9.38 -10.00
CA ARG A 67 -21.43 10.48 -9.36
C ARG A 67 -20.26 10.97 -10.20
N GLY A 68 -19.78 10.18 -11.17
CA GLY A 68 -18.60 10.50 -11.97
C GLY A 68 -17.27 10.34 -11.24
N GLU A 69 -17.27 9.76 -10.05
CA GLU A 69 -16.08 9.60 -9.20
C GLU A 69 -15.88 8.15 -8.78
N PRO A 70 -14.69 7.55 -9.03
CA PRO A 70 -14.36 6.23 -8.50
C PRO A 70 -14.34 6.22 -6.97
N PHE A 71 -14.65 5.05 -6.41
CA PHE A 71 -14.57 4.82 -4.98
C PHE A 71 -13.27 4.08 -4.64
N SER A 72 -12.64 4.43 -3.52
CA SER A 72 -11.43 3.76 -3.06
C SER A 72 -11.55 3.35 -1.61
N PHE A 73 -11.04 2.15 -1.28
CA PHE A 73 -10.94 1.65 0.09
C PHE A 73 -9.72 0.73 0.23
N THR A 74 -9.27 0.48 1.46
CA THR A 74 -8.17 -0.44 1.74
C THR A 74 -8.72 -1.81 2.10
N LEU A 75 -8.37 -2.83 1.33
CA LEU A 75 -8.78 -4.23 1.53
C LEU A 75 -8.31 -4.75 2.90
N GLY A 76 -9.25 -5.30 3.67
CA GLY A 76 -9.02 -5.82 5.01
C GLY A 76 -9.05 -4.78 6.13
N ALA A 77 -9.33 -3.49 5.82
CA ALA A 77 -9.41 -2.42 6.83
C ALA A 77 -10.80 -2.25 7.48
N GLY A 78 -11.82 -3.01 7.06
CA GLY A 78 -13.19 -2.89 7.57
C GLY A 78 -13.89 -1.59 7.20
N GLN A 79 -13.50 -0.95 6.11
CA GLN A 79 -14.06 0.32 5.62
C GLN A 79 -15.35 0.13 4.83
N VAL A 80 -15.62 -1.10 4.40
CA VAL A 80 -16.77 -1.48 3.58
C VAL A 80 -17.46 -2.73 4.17
N ILE A 81 -18.62 -3.10 3.63
CA ILE A 81 -19.32 -4.32 4.02
C ILE A 81 -18.47 -5.57 3.75
N GLN A 82 -18.69 -6.63 4.53
CA GLN A 82 -17.92 -7.88 4.45
C GLN A 82 -17.95 -8.51 3.05
N GLY A 83 -19.09 -8.41 2.37
CA GLY A 83 -19.25 -8.89 1.00
C GLY A 83 -18.30 -8.22 0.01
N TRP A 84 -17.95 -6.94 0.22
CA TRP A 84 -16.96 -6.23 -0.59
C TRP A 84 -15.54 -6.62 -0.24
N GLU A 85 -15.21 -6.69 1.07
CA GLU A 85 -13.88 -7.12 1.53
C GLU A 85 -13.48 -8.47 0.93
N GLN A 86 -14.44 -9.38 0.81
CA GLN A 86 -14.21 -10.71 0.26
C GLN A 86 -14.39 -10.75 -1.26
N GLY A 87 -15.39 -10.06 -1.81
CA GLY A 87 -15.73 -10.12 -3.23
C GLY A 87 -14.75 -9.40 -4.14
N VAL A 88 -14.05 -8.36 -3.63
CA VAL A 88 -13.02 -7.63 -4.37
C VAL A 88 -11.65 -8.30 -4.25
N LEU A 89 -11.42 -9.08 -3.19
CA LEU A 89 -10.17 -9.81 -3.02
C LEU A 89 -9.90 -10.72 -4.23
N GLY A 90 -8.68 -10.68 -4.77
CA GLY A 90 -8.27 -11.45 -5.92
C GLY A 90 -8.76 -10.92 -7.28
N MET A 91 -9.56 -9.83 -7.34
CA MET A 91 -9.87 -9.17 -8.62
C MET A 91 -8.59 -8.67 -9.29
N GLN A 92 -8.52 -8.80 -10.61
CA GLN A 92 -7.44 -8.22 -11.41
C GLN A 92 -7.80 -6.81 -11.89
N ILE A 93 -6.80 -5.96 -12.07
CA ILE A 93 -7.04 -4.63 -12.67
C ILE A 93 -7.67 -4.81 -14.05
N GLY A 94 -8.78 -4.07 -14.30
CA GLY A 94 -9.60 -4.18 -15.49
C GLY A 94 -10.69 -5.26 -15.42
N GLU A 95 -10.76 -6.04 -14.34
CA GLU A 95 -11.79 -7.05 -14.14
C GLU A 95 -13.11 -6.41 -13.69
N THR A 96 -14.21 -6.93 -14.22
CA THR A 96 -15.57 -6.62 -13.76
C THR A 96 -16.20 -7.87 -13.17
N ARG A 97 -16.75 -7.75 -11.95
CA ARG A 97 -17.53 -8.80 -11.26
C ARG A 97 -18.95 -8.36 -10.95
N ILE A 98 -19.87 -9.29 -11.00
CA ILE A 98 -21.18 -9.16 -10.34
C ILE A 98 -21.09 -9.91 -9.02
N LEU A 99 -21.17 -9.19 -7.90
CA LEU A 99 -21.16 -9.74 -6.55
C LEU A 99 -22.60 -9.92 -6.08
N ASN A 100 -22.99 -11.13 -5.70
CA ASN A 100 -24.26 -11.40 -5.02
C ASN A 100 -23.98 -11.57 -3.52
N ILE A 101 -24.36 -10.56 -2.75
CA ILE A 101 -24.00 -10.43 -1.33
C ILE A 101 -25.25 -10.69 -0.49
N PRO A 102 -25.29 -11.77 0.32
CA PRO A 102 -26.37 -12.00 1.24
C PRO A 102 -26.38 -10.94 2.35
N SER A 103 -27.53 -10.75 2.99
CA SER A 103 -27.72 -9.68 3.98
C SER A 103 -26.72 -9.70 5.12
N GLU A 104 -26.29 -10.88 5.56
CA GLU A 104 -25.34 -11.10 6.66
C GLU A 104 -23.94 -10.55 6.35
N LEU A 105 -23.57 -10.47 5.07
CA LEU A 105 -22.32 -9.87 4.58
C LEU A 105 -22.53 -8.44 4.08
N GLY A 106 -23.77 -7.95 4.16
CA GLY A 106 -24.18 -6.60 3.80
C GLY A 106 -24.58 -5.77 5.01
N TYR A 107 -25.82 -5.34 5.07
CA TYR A 107 -26.37 -4.47 6.12
C TYR A 107 -27.30 -5.19 7.12
N GLY A 108 -27.47 -6.51 6.97
CA GLY A 108 -28.17 -7.37 7.94
C GLY A 108 -29.62 -6.95 8.22
N GLU A 109 -30.04 -7.24 9.46
CA GLU A 109 -31.40 -6.94 9.94
C GLU A 109 -31.71 -5.44 10.05
N SER A 110 -30.69 -4.58 10.07
CA SER A 110 -30.87 -3.13 10.19
C SER A 110 -31.15 -2.45 8.87
N GLY A 111 -30.70 -3.04 7.73
CA GLY A 111 -30.68 -2.34 6.44
C GLY A 111 -29.79 -1.10 6.48
N ALA A 112 -29.95 -0.19 5.51
CA ALA A 112 -29.22 1.09 5.48
C ALA A 112 -30.07 2.23 4.93
N GLY A 113 -30.19 3.29 5.72
CA GLY A 113 -30.93 4.48 5.34
C GLY A 113 -32.41 4.21 5.02
N ARG A 114 -32.89 4.83 3.93
CA ARG A 114 -34.26 4.61 3.41
C ARG A 114 -34.27 3.72 2.16
N THR A 115 -33.13 3.39 1.63
CA THR A 115 -32.96 2.74 0.32
C THR A 115 -32.67 1.25 0.40
N ILE A 116 -32.06 0.79 1.50
CA ILE A 116 -31.75 -0.63 1.66
C ILE A 116 -32.60 -1.21 2.81
N PRO A 117 -33.61 -2.04 2.49
CA PRO A 117 -34.47 -2.66 3.50
C PRO A 117 -33.69 -3.60 4.43
N PRO A 118 -34.28 -3.93 5.62
CA PRO A 118 -33.79 -5.04 6.44
C PRO A 118 -33.69 -6.35 5.66
N ASN A 119 -32.62 -7.10 5.93
CA ASN A 119 -32.36 -8.41 5.33
C ASN A 119 -32.27 -8.41 3.79
N ALA A 120 -31.96 -7.24 3.16
CA ALA A 120 -31.84 -7.14 1.73
C ALA A 120 -30.57 -7.85 1.24
N LYS A 121 -30.72 -8.68 0.23
CA LYS A 121 -29.62 -9.16 -0.60
C LYS A 121 -29.19 -8.05 -1.55
N LEU A 122 -27.90 -7.88 -1.73
CA LEU A 122 -27.34 -6.83 -2.55
C LEU A 122 -26.65 -7.42 -3.78
N ILE A 123 -26.78 -6.73 -4.90
CA ILE A 123 -26.13 -7.08 -6.14
C ILE A 123 -25.24 -5.89 -6.54
N PHE A 124 -23.93 -6.12 -6.63
CA PHE A 124 -23.00 -5.08 -7.08
C PHE A 124 -22.30 -5.50 -8.35
N GLU A 125 -22.36 -4.65 -9.35
CA GLU A 125 -21.44 -4.69 -10.48
C GLU A 125 -20.23 -3.84 -10.11
N VAL A 126 -19.04 -4.44 -10.06
CA VAL A 126 -17.78 -3.80 -9.62
C VAL A 126 -16.74 -3.93 -10.71
N GLU A 127 -16.10 -2.82 -11.09
CA GLU A 127 -14.95 -2.80 -12.01
C GLU A 127 -13.72 -2.27 -11.27
N LEU A 128 -12.67 -3.09 -11.20
CA LEU A 128 -11.41 -2.71 -10.54
C LEU A 128 -10.54 -1.89 -11.51
N LEU A 129 -10.27 -0.63 -11.16
CA LEU A 129 -9.52 0.32 -11.99
C LEU A 129 -8.04 0.35 -11.64
N ALA A 130 -7.71 0.34 -10.33
CA ALA A 130 -6.33 0.44 -9.86
C ALA A 130 -6.15 -0.24 -8.50
N LEU A 131 -4.91 -0.63 -8.24
CA LEU A 131 -4.43 -1.14 -6.95
C LEU A 131 -3.18 -0.38 -6.56
N ASP A 132 -3.22 0.25 -5.39
CA ASP A 132 -2.07 0.91 -4.78
C ASP A 132 -1.62 0.13 -3.56
N ASN A 133 -0.32 -0.11 -3.44
CA ASN A 133 0.23 -0.60 -2.19
C ASN A 133 0.20 0.54 -1.16
N PRO A 134 -0.21 0.27 0.09
CA PRO A 134 -0.07 1.26 1.13
C PRO A 134 1.41 1.64 1.25
N PRO A 135 1.72 2.92 1.45
CA PRO A 135 3.08 3.33 1.72
C PRO A 135 3.59 2.60 2.95
N LYS A 136 4.84 2.15 2.91
CA LYS A 136 5.52 1.50 4.03
C LYS A 136 6.89 2.10 4.21
N LEU A 137 7.39 2.06 5.46
CA LEU A 137 8.77 2.39 5.71
C LEU A 137 9.67 1.38 5.00
N GLU A 138 10.56 1.85 4.14
CA GLU A 138 11.51 1.01 3.43
C GLU A 138 12.87 1.01 4.11
N GLN A 139 13.55 -0.13 4.07
CA GLN A 139 14.93 -0.22 4.54
C GLN A 139 15.86 0.08 3.36
N ALA A 140 16.69 1.10 3.49
CA ALA A 140 17.73 1.39 2.54
C ALA A 140 19.05 0.72 2.97
N SER A 141 19.71 0.09 2.02
CA SER A 141 21.09 -0.35 2.16
C SER A 141 22.05 0.86 2.19
N VAL A 142 23.28 0.64 2.63
CA VAL A 142 24.32 1.67 2.60
C VAL A 142 24.58 2.18 1.17
N ILE A 143 24.53 1.29 0.18
CA ILE A 143 24.73 1.64 -1.25
C ILE A 143 23.59 2.56 -1.74
N GLU A 144 22.33 2.20 -1.47
CA GLU A 144 21.17 3.04 -1.84
C GLU A 144 21.22 4.40 -1.16
N PHE A 145 21.69 4.44 0.08
CA PHE A 145 21.88 5.70 0.81
C PHE A 145 22.95 6.58 0.20
N GLN A 146 24.08 6.00 -0.28
CA GLN A 146 25.10 6.72 -1.02
C GLN A 146 24.60 7.24 -2.37
N GLU A 147 23.77 6.47 -3.07
CA GLU A 147 23.16 6.93 -4.31
C GLU A 147 22.18 8.06 -4.08
N ALA A 148 21.37 7.99 -3.03
CA ALA A 148 20.50 9.07 -2.62
C ALA A 148 21.28 10.36 -2.33
N GLN A 149 22.41 10.24 -1.60
CA GLN A 149 23.33 11.35 -1.33
C GLN A 149 23.86 11.98 -2.63
N LYS A 150 24.33 11.15 -3.57
CA LYS A 150 24.85 11.64 -4.87
C LYS A 150 23.79 12.36 -5.71
N LYS A 151 22.53 11.91 -5.61
CA LYS A 151 21.38 12.49 -6.30
C LYS A 151 20.82 13.75 -5.61
N GLY A 152 21.34 14.12 -4.44
CA GLY A 152 20.86 15.26 -3.68
C GLY A 152 19.49 15.06 -3.06
N HIS A 153 19.08 13.80 -2.80
CA HIS A 153 17.84 13.54 -2.06
C HIS A 153 17.95 14.03 -0.63
N LEU A 154 16.80 14.30 -0.01
CA LEU A 154 16.70 14.75 1.37
C LEU A 154 17.17 13.64 2.32
N ILE A 155 18.32 13.82 2.92
CA ILE A 155 18.88 12.94 3.95
C ILE A 155 18.83 13.65 5.29
N ILE A 156 18.27 13.01 6.31
CA ILE A 156 18.11 13.61 7.64
C ILE A 156 18.75 12.76 8.72
N ASP A 157 19.67 13.37 9.45
CA ASP A 157 20.22 12.82 10.69
C ASP A 157 19.32 13.18 11.86
N ILE A 158 18.59 12.20 12.38
CA ILE A 158 17.63 12.41 13.46
C ILE A 158 18.23 12.25 14.87
N ARG A 159 19.54 12.11 14.97
CA ARG A 159 20.24 11.99 16.26
C ARG A 159 20.21 13.30 17.04
N ARG A 160 20.76 13.28 18.23
CA ARG A 160 20.93 14.48 19.04
C ARG A 160 22.24 15.19 18.71
N SER A 161 22.32 16.47 19.02
CA SER A 161 23.49 17.32 18.71
C SER A 161 24.79 16.81 19.28
N GLU A 162 24.77 16.25 20.48
CA GLU A 162 25.97 15.65 21.08
C GLU A 162 26.51 14.46 20.26
N GLU A 163 25.62 13.68 19.64
CA GLU A 163 26.02 12.54 18.78
C GLU A 163 26.61 13.02 17.45
N TRP A 164 26.16 14.16 16.91
CA TRP A 164 26.73 14.76 15.70
C TRP A 164 28.15 15.27 15.92
N VAL A 165 28.40 15.91 17.07
CA VAL A 165 29.73 16.40 17.47
C VAL A 165 30.68 15.24 17.66
N GLU A 166 30.22 14.15 18.33
CA GLU A 166 31.06 13.00 18.68
C GLU A 166 31.51 12.20 17.44
N THR A 167 30.59 11.99 16.49
CA THR A 167 30.83 11.01 15.40
C THR A 167 30.84 11.59 14.01
N GLY A 168 30.57 12.90 13.86
CA GLY A 168 30.32 13.53 12.58
C GLY A 168 28.95 13.18 12.00
N ILE A 169 28.67 13.68 10.80
CA ILE A 169 27.44 13.47 10.04
C ILE A 169 27.75 12.96 8.64
N ILE A 170 26.79 12.34 7.97
CA ILE A 170 26.90 12.02 6.54
C ILE A 170 26.87 13.35 5.79
N GLN A 171 27.80 13.56 4.86
CA GLN A 171 27.90 14.82 4.13
C GLN A 171 26.61 15.16 3.40
N GLY A 172 26.14 16.40 3.54
CA GLY A 172 24.91 16.90 2.92
C GLY A 172 23.63 16.49 3.66
N ALA A 173 23.74 15.84 4.81
CA ALA A 173 22.57 15.53 5.62
C ALA A 173 22.10 16.77 6.43
N GLU A 174 20.79 16.98 6.42
CA GLU A 174 20.12 17.88 7.38
C GLU A 174 20.15 17.28 8.77
N THR A 175 20.33 18.11 9.79
CA THR A 175 20.42 17.66 11.19
C THR A 175 19.21 18.13 11.99
N ILE A 176 18.33 17.19 12.34
CA ILE A 176 17.10 17.47 13.07
C ILE A 176 16.94 16.47 14.20
N THR A 177 17.16 16.90 15.44
CA THR A 177 16.91 16.03 16.60
C THR A 177 15.43 15.62 16.64
N ALA A 178 15.15 14.32 16.43
CA ALA A 178 13.77 13.83 16.46
C ALA A 178 13.29 13.48 17.88
N PHE A 179 14.17 13.01 18.75
CA PHE A 179 13.77 12.53 20.07
C PHE A 179 14.63 13.16 21.18
N THR A 180 13.97 13.51 22.26
CA THR A 180 14.60 13.92 23.52
C THR A 180 15.35 12.76 24.17
N LYS A 181 16.10 13.02 25.23
CA LYS A 181 16.77 11.98 26.05
C LYS A 181 15.77 10.99 26.68
N SER A 182 14.55 11.45 26.97
CA SER A 182 13.46 10.62 27.51
C SER A 182 12.75 9.76 26.44
N GLY A 183 13.07 9.94 25.15
CA GLY A 183 12.44 9.21 24.03
C GLY A 183 11.15 9.88 23.49
N ALA A 184 10.72 11.00 24.06
CA ALA A 184 9.60 11.76 23.50
C ALA A 184 10.01 12.49 22.22
N LEU A 185 9.05 12.78 21.35
CA LEU A 185 9.29 13.60 20.15
C LEU A 185 9.82 14.97 20.59
N HIS A 186 10.88 15.46 19.93
CA HIS A 186 11.47 16.76 20.24
C HIS A 186 10.49 17.88 19.83
N PRO A 187 10.25 18.90 20.67
CA PRO A 187 9.28 19.96 20.40
C PRO A 187 9.49 20.70 19.07
N ASP A 188 10.74 20.89 18.65
CA ASP A 188 11.07 21.58 17.41
C ASP A 188 11.10 20.67 16.17
N PHE A 189 10.91 19.35 16.34
CA PHE A 189 11.05 18.43 15.23
C PHE A 189 10.11 18.76 14.07
N GLN A 190 8.83 18.91 14.34
CA GLN A 190 7.84 19.19 13.30
C GLN A 190 8.12 20.53 12.58
N LYS A 191 8.46 21.56 13.35
CA LYS A 191 8.78 22.88 12.81
C LYS A 191 9.98 22.88 11.86
N LYS A 192 10.98 22.01 12.10
CA LYS A 192 12.17 21.88 11.26
C LYS A 192 12.00 20.90 10.10
N PHE A 193 11.21 19.86 10.31
CA PHE A 193 11.04 18.77 9.36
C PHE A 193 10.07 19.11 8.23
N PHE A 194 8.85 19.56 8.54
CA PHE A 194 7.83 19.78 7.51
C PHE A 194 8.16 20.83 6.45
N PRO A 195 8.91 21.90 6.72
CA PRO A 195 9.34 22.83 5.66
C PRO A 195 10.26 22.22 4.60
N LEU A 196 10.82 21.02 4.85
CA LEU A 196 11.67 20.29 3.89
C LEU A 196 10.87 19.33 3.02
N ILE A 197 9.58 19.20 3.24
CA ILE A 197 8.69 18.25 2.56
C ILE A 197 7.79 19.03 1.62
N ASP A 198 7.98 18.83 0.31
CA ASP A 198 7.18 19.51 -0.71
C ASP A 198 5.78 18.89 -0.85
N ASP A 199 5.72 17.54 -0.82
CA ASP A 199 4.49 16.75 -0.93
C ASP A 199 4.66 15.35 -0.32
N GLU A 200 3.59 14.53 -0.38
CA GLU A 200 3.59 13.16 0.16
C GLU A 200 4.56 12.20 -0.56
N ASP A 201 4.98 12.53 -1.78
CA ASP A 201 5.92 11.76 -2.60
C ASP A 201 7.37 12.21 -2.48
N THR A 202 7.66 13.24 -1.68
CA THR A 202 9.03 13.70 -1.42
C THR A 202 9.86 12.55 -0.82
N PRO A 203 10.96 12.10 -1.48
CA PRO A 203 11.80 11.04 -0.95
C PRO A 203 12.58 11.49 0.28
N VAL A 204 12.36 10.84 1.41
CA VAL A 204 13.02 11.15 2.70
C VAL A 204 13.86 9.98 3.15
N TYR A 205 15.16 10.21 3.32
CA TYR A 205 16.12 9.24 3.81
C TYR A 205 16.52 9.57 5.24
N LEU A 206 16.18 8.68 6.17
CA LEU A 206 16.43 8.89 7.60
C LEU A 206 17.59 8.03 8.09
N TYR A 207 18.47 8.58 8.92
CA TYR A 207 19.38 7.76 9.69
C TYR A 207 19.49 8.22 11.15
N CYS A 208 19.82 7.26 12.00
CA CYS A 208 20.20 7.52 13.40
C CYS A 208 21.46 6.71 13.74
N ARG A 209 21.68 6.39 15.00
CA ARG A 209 22.87 5.61 15.40
C ARG A 209 22.83 4.19 14.85
N THR A 210 21.73 3.44 15.05
CA THR A 210 21.59 2.00 14.79
C THR A 210 20.30 1.60 14.05
N GLY A 211 19.50 2.54 13.57
CA GLY A 211 18.25 2.27 12.86
C GLY A 211 16.97 2.26 13.73
N ASN A 212 17.05 2.04 15.04
CA ASN A 212 15.87 1.90 15.90
C ASN A 212 14.99 3.17 15.93
N ARG A 213 15.58 4.34 16.19
CA ARG A 213 14.85 5.62 16.24
C ARG A 213 14.24 5.97 14.89
N THR A 214 14.93 5.68 13.79
CA THR A 214 14.41 5.90 12.44
C THR A 214 13.31 4.93 12.06
N GLY A 215 13.34 3.69 12.57
CA GLY A 215 12.24 2.75 12.43
C GLY A 215 10.95 3.27 13.07
N THR A 216 11.04 3.78 14.31
CA THR A 216 9.90 4.37 15.02
C THR A 216 9.37 5.63 14.31
N LEU A 217 10.25 6.58 14.00
CA LEU A 217 9.85 7.83 13.33
C LEU A 217 9.32 7.56 11.92
N GLY A 218 10.02 6.75 11.13
CA GLY A 218 9.63 6.46 9.76
C GLY A 218 8.26 5.81 9.66
N ASN A 219 7.94 4.87 10.55
CA ASN A 219 6.59 4.29 10.62
C ASN A 219 5.54 5.35 10.98
N ALA A 220 5.84 6.29 11.87
CA ALA A 220 4.91 7.37 12.17
C ALA A 220 4.72 8.32 10.98
N LEU A 221 5.79 8.66 10.26
CA LEU A 221 5.73 9.50 9.06
C LEU A 221 4.90 8.84 7.94
N VAL A 222 5.02 7.53 7.76
CA VAL A 222 4.23 6.78 6.79
C VAL A 222 2.77 6.65 7.23
N ASN A 223 2.53 6.14 8.45
CA ASN A 223 1.18 5.72 8.86
C ASN A 223 0.31 6.86 9.39
N GLN A 224 0.89 7.93 9.94
CA GLN A 224 0.17 9.04 10.55
C GLN A 224 0.22 10.32 9.71
N VAL A 225 1.34 10.56 9.01
CA VAL A 225 1.52 11.75 8.16
C VAL A 225 1.16 11.45 6.71
N GLY A 226 1.29 10.20 6.26
CA GLY A 226 0.94 9.76 4.91
C GLY A 226 2.07 9.90 3.88
N LEU A 227 3.33 10.11 4.32
CA LEU A 227 4.45 10.15 3.41
C LEU A 227 4.67 8.79 2.72
N ARG A 228 4.82 8.81 1.40
CA ARG A 228 4.84 7.59 0.57
C ARG A 228 6.24 7.01 0.34
N LYS A 229 7.27 7.85 0.45
CA LYS A 229 8.66 7.50 0.12
C LYS A 229 9.59 7.77 1.29
N VAL A 230 9.40 7.06 2.40
CA VAL A 230 10.26 7.14 3.58
C VAL A 230 11.15 5.93 3.63
N LEU A 231 12.45 6.17 3.57
CA LEU A 231 13.49 5.14 3.65
C LEU A 231 14.36 5.39 4.88
N HIS A 232 14.86 4.34 5.50
CA HIS A 232 15.80 4.51 6.58
C HIS A 232 17.00 3.58 6.48
N LEU A 233 18.17 4.08 6.88
CA LEU A 233 19.37 3.26 7.04
C LEU A 233 19.20 2.40 8.29
N SER A 234 18.79 1.15 8.12
CA SER A 234 18.44 0.24 9.22
C SER A 234 19.64 -0.10 10.14
N THR A 235 20.87 0.03 9.63
CA THR A 235 22.11 -0.12 10.39
C THR A 235 22.61 1.20 10.98
N GLY A 236 22.00 2.32 10.61
CA GLY A 236 22.36 3.66 11.02
C GLY A 236 23.80 4.06 10.66
N ILE A 237 24.30 5.13 11.30
CA ILE A 237 25.66 5.61 11.04
C ILE A 237 26.75 4.61 11.50
N VAL A 238 26.39 3.68 12.39
CA VAL A 238 27.30 2.60 12.77
C VAL A 238 27.58 1.67 11.59
N GLY A 239 26.55 1.28 10.84
CA GLY A 239 26.71 0.50 9.61
C GLY A 239 27.48 1.27 8.53
N TRP A 240 27.14 2.55 8.32
CA TRP A 240 27.86 3.44 7.41
C TRP A 240 29.38 3.44 7.66
N LYS A 241 29.80 3.62 8.90
CA LYS A 241 31.22 3.61 9.29
C LYS A 241 31.86 2.23 9.18
N LYS A 242 31.11 1.17 9.50
CA LYS A 242 31.60 -0.22 9.38
C LYS A 242 31.95 -0.57 7.94
N ASP A 243 31.20 -0.02 6.97
CA ASP A 243 31.44 -0.20 5.54
C ASP A 243 32.56 0.73 5.01
N GLY A 244 33.30 1.39 5.91
CA GLY A 244 34.47 2.21 5.57
C GLY A 244 34.13 3.61 5.04
N LEU A 245 32.89 4.05 5.17
CA LEU A 245 32.44 5.34 4.64
C LEU A 245 32.73 6.47 5.63
N LEU A 246 33.12 7.61 5.05
CA LEU A 246 33.50 8.78 5.82
C LEU A 246 32.29 9.60 6.29
N THR A 247 32.48 10.23 7.43
CA THR A 247 31.61 11.30 7.95
C THR A 247 32.38 12.61 7.91
N VAL A 248 31.66 13.73 7.84
CA VAL A 248 32.23 15.07 7.99
C VAL A 248 31.98 15.61 9.38
N PRO A 249 32.88 16.47 9.93
CA PRO A 249 32.62 17.11 11.21
C PRO A 249 31.34 17.94 11.17
N TYR A 250 30.53 17.80 12.23
CA TYR A 250 29.38 18.66 12.42
C TYR A 250 29.88 20.08 12.82
N LYS A 251 29.41 21.12 12.13
CA LYS A 251 29.63 22.50 12.48
C LYS A 251 28.29 23.05 12.97
N SER A 252 28.23 23.47 14.23
CA SER A 252 27.08 24.28 14.70
C SER A 252 27.20 25.68 14.14
N ASP A 253 26.16 26.14 13.51
CA ASP A 253 26.01 27.56 13.19
C ASP A 253 25.87 28.40 14.47
#